data_d686a7b33b6773a16db4b2de9de6d041
#
_entry.id   d686a7b33b6773a16db4b2de9de6d041
#
_cell.length_a   1.000
_cell.length_b   1.000
_cell.length_c   1.000
_cell.angle_alpha   90.00
_cell.angle_beta   90.00
_cell.angle_gamma   90.00
#
_symmetry.space_group_name_H-M   'P 1'
#
loop_
_entity.id
_entity.type
_entity.pdbx_description
1 polymer ?
#
loop_
_entity_poly.entity_id
_entity_poly.type
_entity_poly.pdbx_seq_one_letter_code
_entity_poly.pdbx_strand_id
1 'polypeptide(L)'
;MAWLRGLYNWTLEKAAHPYAVGWLAFFSFIESSFFPIPPHPLLGLMCLAEPKKAIRFAAICTLASVAGGLFGYGIGYFLYDAVGAWVIGLLGLTESFPVAACYIREQGAMAVFFAAGTPVPFKLMTITAGFIEMNLATFALAALAGRSLIFMLVGILFQIFGAPIKAIIDKYLGLLTTLFVVLVVGGFVLFTQLAGGNENSGEAHVCDSATDVRSS
;
A
#
# COMPACT_ATOMS: atom_id res chain seq x y z
N MET A 1 -24.88 -14.33 -12.89
CA MET A 1 -24.03 -13.41 -13.70
C MET A 1 -24.63 -12.00 -13.89
N ALA A 2 -25.94 -11.82 -13.96
CA ALA A 2 -26.56 -10.50 -14.07
C ALA A 2 -26.25 -9.56 -12.88
N TRP A 3 -26.27 -10.08 -11.67
CA TRP A 3 -25.94 -9.33 -10.45
C TRP A 3 -24.49 -8.80 -10.45
N LEU A 4 -23.52 -9.63 -10.85
CA LEU A 4 -22.09 -9.21 -10.96
C LEU A 4 -21.93 -8.07 -11.96
N ARG A 5 -22.60 -8.13 -13.10
CA ARG A 5 -22.58 -7.05 -14.10
C ARG A 5 -23.25 -5.79 -13.57
N GLY A 6 -24.38 -5.93 -12.86
CA GLY A 6 -25.04 -4.80 -12.21
C GLY A 6 -24.15 -4.10 -11.20
N LEU A 7 -23.49 -4.86 -10.32
CA LEU A 7 -22.55 -4.34 -9.34
C LEU A 7 -21.33 -3.66 -10.02
N TYR A 8 -20.77 -4.28 -11.04
CA TYR A 8 -19.64 -3.72 -11.80
C TYR A 8 -20.02 -2.38 -12.45
N ASN A 9 -21.15 -2.32 -13.16
CA ASN A 9 -21.62 -1.08 -13.81
C ASN A 9 -21.92 0.02 -12.80
N TRP A 10 -22.55 -0.31 -11.67
CA TRP A 10 -22.80 0.62 -10.57
C TRP A 10 -21.50 1.17 -9.98
N THR A 11 -20.49 0.30 -9.80
CA THR A 11 -19.18 0.71 -9.27
C THR A 11 -18.46 1.63 -10.25
N LEU A 12 -18.50 1.34 -11.56
CA LEU A 12 -17.91 2.22 -12.58
C LEU A 12 -18.61 3.58 -12.64
N GLU A 13 -19.94 3.62 -12.53
CA GLU A 13 -20.70 4.88 -12.48
C GLU A 13 -20.28 5.71 -11.27
N LYS A 14 -20.16 5.09 -10.08
CA LYS A 14 -19.68 5.77 -8.86
C LYS A 14 -18.22 6.20 -8.97
N ALA A 15 -17.37 5.39 -9.61
CA ALA A 15 -15.95 5.72 -9.83
C ALA A 15 -15.78 6.91 -10.81
N ALA A 16 -16.69 7.12 -11.72
CA ALA A 16 -16.70 8.29 -12.62
C ALA A 16 -17.25 9.57 -11.96
N HIS A 17 -17.85 9.47 -10.77
CA HIS A 17 -18.43 10.63 -10.10
C HIS A 17 -17.33 11.57 -9.54
N PRO A 18 -17.51 12.90 -9.60
CA PRO A 18 -16.48 13.86 -9.13
C PRO A 18 -16.08 13.67 -7.67
N TYR A 19 -16.97 13.20 -6.80
CA TYR A 19 -16.65 12.86 -5.41
C TYR A 19 -15.73 11.64 -5.26
N ALA A 20 -15.61 10.76 -6.27
CA ALA A 20 -14.72 9.61 -6.22
C ALA A 20 -13.24 10.02 -6.06
N VAL A 21 -12.87 11.17 -6.63
CA VAL A 21 -11.52 11.74 -6.48
C VAL A 21 -11.21 12.08 -5.01
N GLY A 22 -12.17 12.66 -4.30
CA GLY A 22 -12.05 12.94 -2.86
C GLY A 22 -11.89 11.66 -2.04
N TRP A 23 -12.70 10.62 -2.33
CA TRP A 23 -12.59 9.32 -1.68
C TRP A 23 -11.26 8.63 -2.00
N LEU A 24 -10.77 8.71 -3.24
CA LEU A 24 -9.46 8.18 -3.61
C LEU A 24 -8.35 8.84 -2.79
N ALA A 25 -8.34 10.16 -2.70
CA ALA A 25 -7.37 10.90 -1.90
C ALA A 25 -7.47 10.53 -0.42
N PHE A 26 -8.69 10.46 0.12
CA PHE A 26 -8.95 10.08 1.51
C PHE A 26 -8.45 8.67 1.85
N PHE A 27 -8.79 7.67 1.03
CA PHE A 27 -8.33 6.30 1.25
C PHE A 27 -6.82 6.17 1.09
N SER A 28 -6.22 6.87 0.12
CA SER A 28 -4.77 6.87 -0.05
C SER A 28 -4.04 7.51 1.13
N PHE A 29 -4.57 8.58 1.68
CA PHE A 29 -4.06 9.22 2.89
C PHE A 29 -4.15 8.29 4.11
N ILE A 30 -5.36 7.74 4.39
CA ILE A 30 -5.59 6.90 5.56
C ILE A 30 -4.79 5.60 5.51
N GLU A 31 -4.68 4.97 4.33
CA GLU A 31 -3.88 3.74 4.14
C GLU A 31 -2.41 3.97 4.52
N SER A 32 -1.87 5.09 4.13
CA SER A 32 -0.47 5.43 4.39
C SER A 32 -0.23 5.94 5.82
N SER A 33 -1.31 6.31 6.54
CA SER A 33 -1.22 6.82 7.91
C SER A 33 -1.33 5.71 8.95
N PHE A 34 -2.49 5.06 9.05
CA PHE A 34 -2.78 4.11 10.13
C PHE A 34 -3.81 3.03 9.79
N PHE A 35 -4.59 3.14 8.72
CA PHE A 35 -5.69 2.20 8.45
C PHE A 35 -5.46 1.36 7.19
N PRO A 36 -5.76 0.04 7.19
CA PRO A 36 -5.43 -0.87 6.10
C PRO A 36 -6.52 -0.91 5.01
N ILE A 37 -6.89 0.22 4.40
CA ILE A 37 -7.80 0.25 3.26
C ILE A 37 -7.01 0.53 1.98
N PRO A 38 -6.75 -0.47 1.12
CA PRO A 38 -5.96 -0.26 -0.08
C PRO A 38 -6.67 0.64 -1.10
N PRO A 39 -6.06 1.74 -1.58
CA PRO A 39 -6.64 2.61 -2.59
C PRO A 39 -6.58 2.02 -4.01
N HIS A 40 -5.77 0.98 -4.22
CA HIS A 40 -5.52 0.38 -5.54
C HIS A 40 -6.78 -0.08 -6.28
N PRO A 41 -7.77 -0.76 -5.65
CA PRO A 41 -9.00 -1.14 -6.34
C PRO A 41 -9.80 0.07 -6.83
N LEU A 42 -9.91 1.11 -6.00
CA LEU A 42 -10.61 2.34 -6.38
C LEU A 42 -9.87 3.08 -7.49
N LEU A 43 -8.54 3.21 -7.38
CA LEU A 43 -7.71 3.79 -8.43
C LEU A 43 -7.89 3.04 -9.76
N GLY A 44 -7.81 1.71 -9.75
CA GLY A 44 -8.00 0.88 -10.93
C GLY A 44 -9.38 1.08 -11.58
N LEU A 45 -10.45 1.09 -10.79
CA LEU A 45 -11.81 1.32 -11.28
C LEU A 45 -11.99 2.73 -11.86
N MET A 46 -11.43 3.76 -11.22
CA MET A 46 -11.47 5.14 -11.73
C MET A 46 -10.68 5.27 -13.03
N CYS A 47 -9.50 4.66 -13.11
CA CYS A 47 -8.70 4.63 -14.34
C CYS A 47 -9.41 3.85 -15.47
N LEU A 48 -10.16 2.80 -15.13
CA LEU A 48 -10.95 2.03 -16.08
C LEU A 48 -12.17 2.81 -16.58
N ALA A 49 -12.82 3.58 -15.69
CA ALA A 49 -13.96 4.43 -16.03
C ALA A 49 -13.54 5.60 -16.93
N GLU A 50 -12.40 6.25 -16.62
CA GLU A 50 -11.89 7.40 -17.34
C GLU A 50 -10.38 7.27 -17.65
N PRO A 51 -9.96 6.45 -18.63
CA PRO A 51 -8.55 6.18 -18.91
C PRO A 51 -7.73 7.44 -19.23
N LYS A 52 -8.36 8.45 -19.88
CA LYS A 52 -7.71 9.72 -20.19
C LYS A 52 -7.28 10.53 -18.96
N LYS A 53 -7.91 10.27 -17.80
CA LYS A 53 -7.59 10.94 -16.53
C LYS A 53 -6.73 10.06 -15.61
N ALA A 54 -6.31 8.88 -16.04
CA ALA A 54 -5.62 7.89 -15.20
C ALA A 54 -4.35 8.45 -14.53
N ILE A 55 -3.51 9.20 -15.26
CA ILE A 55 -2.31 9.85 -14.69
C ILE A 55 -2.69 10.87 -13.61
N ARG A 56 -3.78 11.63 -13.81
CA ARG A 56 -4.25 12.59 -12.80
C ARG A 56 -4.71 11.89 -11.53
N PHE A 57 -5.41 10.78 -11.64
CA PHE A 57 -5.83 9.97 -10.49
C PHE A 57 -4.61 9.38 -9.76
N ALA A 58 -3.64 8.86 -10.51
CA ALA A 58 -2.37 8.36 -9.97
C ALA A 58 -1.60 9.45 -9.22
N ALA A 59 -1.51 10.67 -9.76
CA ALA A 59 -0.86 11.80 -9.13
C ALA A 59 -1.55 12.20 -7.81
N ILE A 60 -2.88 12.27 -7.79
CA ILE A 60 -3.67 12.57 -6.60
C ILE A 60 -3.45 11.48 -5.53
N CYS A 61 -3.47 10.21 -5.94
CA CYS A 61 -3.21 9.06 -5.06
C CYS A 61 -1.81 9.14 -4.44
N THR A 62 -0.79 9.46 -5.25
CA THR A 62 0.59 9.64 -4.81
C THR A 62 0.70 10.76 -3.77
N LEU A 63 0.19 11.95 -4.08
CA LEU A 63 0.29 13.10 -3.18
C LEU A 63 -0.46 12.86 -1.86
N ALA A 64 -1.66 12.29 -1.92
CA ALA A 64 -2.42 11.93 -0.74
C ALA A 64 -1.73 10.85 0.11
N SER A 65 -1.11 9.84 -0.54
CA SER A 65 -0.33 8.80 0.12
C SER A 65 0.89 9.36 0.83
N VAL A 66 1.63 10.28 0.19
CA VAL A 66 2.79 10.93 0.81
C VAL A 66 2.36 11.80 1.98
N ALA A 67 1.28 12.57 1.85
CA ALA A 67 0.73 13.36 2.95
C ALA A 67 0.31 12.47 4.12
N GLY A 68 -0.33 11.33 3.84
CA GLY A 68 -0.66 10.32 4.85
C GLY A 68 0.59 9.69 5.49
N GLY A 69 1.63 9.45 4.69
CA GLY A 69 2.93 8.96 5.18
C GLY A 69 3.62 9.96 6.12
N LEU A 70 3.58 11.25 5.78
CA LEU A 70 4.07 12.33 6.66
C LEU A 70 3.28 12.41 7.97
N PHE A 71 1.97 12.20 7.92
CA PHE A 71 1.14 12.12 9.11
C PHE A 71 1.51 10.88 9.96
N GLY A 72 1.69 9.71 9.34
CA GLY A 72 2.18 8.50 10.02
C GLY A 72 3.57 8.69 10.64
N TYR A 73 4.48 9.37 9.93
CA TYR A 73 5.77 9.79 10.46
C TYR A 73 5.60 10.66 11.70
N GLY A 74 4.70 11.65 11.67
CA GLY A 74 4.39 12.49 12.83
C GLY A 74 3.85 11.71 14.03
N ILE A 75 3.03 10.67 13.81
CA ILE A 75 2.60 9.76 14.87
C ILE A 75 3.80 9.05 15.50
N GLY A 76 4.73 8.54 14.69
CA GLY A 76 5.95 7.89 15.19
C GLY A 76 6.86 8.85 15.95
N TYR A 77 7.03 10.07 15.45
CA TYR A 77 7.93 11.05 16.02
C TYR A 77 7.42 11.65 17.34
N PHE A 78 6.15 12.07 17.37
CA PHE A 78 5.61 12.84 18.52
C PHE A 78 4.76 12.00 19.47
N LEU A 79 4.12 10.92 18.98
CA LEU A 79 3.03 10.26 19.68
C LEU A 79 3.25 8.74 19.78
N TYR A 80 4.49 8.25 19.59
CA TYR A 80 4.74 6.81 19.55
C TYR A 80 4.25 6.12 20.83
N ASP A 81 4.59 6.65 22.00
CA ASP A 81 4.21 6.04 23.29
C ASP A 81 2.68 6.07 23.54
N ALA A 82 1.98 7.06 23.00
CA ALA A 82 0.55 7.24 23.23
C ALA A 82 -0.32 6.61 22.13
N VAL A 83 0.08 6.74 20.86
CA VAL A 83 -0.73 6.36 19.69
C VAL A 83 0.01 5.39 18.78
N GLY A 84 1.31 5.60 18.54
CA GLY A 84 2.10 4.79 17.61
C GLY A 84 2.18 3.33 18.04
N ALA A 85 2.48 3.06 19.30
CA ALA A 85 2.52 1.71 19.87
C ALA A 85 1.14 1.03 19.80
N TRP A 86 0.07 1.78 20.09
CA TRP A 86 -1.30 1.28 19.98
C TRP A 86 -1.67 0.93 18.52
N VAL A 87 -1.31 1.77 17.56
CA VAL A 87 -1.55 1.52 16.12
C VAL A 87 -0.78 0.28 15.65
N ILE A 88 0.51 0.16 16.02
CA ILE A 88 1.34 -0.99 15.68
C ILE A 88 0.74 -2.28 16.28
N GLY A 89 0.30 -2.23 17.55
CA GLY A 89 -0.36 -3.35 18.23
C GLY A 89 -1.69 -3.73 17.59
N LEU A 90 -2.54 -2.75 17.25
CA LEU A 90 -3.83 -2.98 16.59
C LEU A 90 -3.68 -3.66 15.22
N LEU A 91 -2.59 -3.35 14.52
CA LEU A 91 -2.28 -3.92 13.21
C LEU A 91 -1.56 -5.27 13.29
N GLY A 92 -1.23 -5.76 14.49
CA GLY A 92 -0.46 -7.00 14.69
C GLY A 92 0.99 -6.90 14.18
N LEU A 93 1.58 -5.70 14.13
CA LEU A 93 2.90 -5.44 13.57
C LEU A 93 3.99 -5.28 14.65
N THR A 94 3.70 -5.62 15.90
CA THR A 94 4.62 -5.43 17.04
C THR A 94 5.94 -6.16 16.84
N GLU A 95 5.91 -7.39 16.32
CA GLU A 95 7.12 -8.18 16.03
C GLU A 95 7.90 -7.65 14.83
N SER A 96 7.21 -7.09 13.84
CA SER A 96 7.83 -6.54 12.62
C SER A 96 8.43 -5.15 12.84
N PHE A 97 8.06 -4.47 13.93
CA PHE A 97 8.51 -3.09 14.19
C PHE A 97 10.02 -2.98 14.43
N PRO A 98 10.66 -3.80 15.30
CA PRO A 98 12.10 -3.75 15.52
C PRO A 98 12.90 -4.05 14.23
N VAL A 99 12.42 -5.02 13.45
CA VAL A 99 13.02 -5.39 12.16
C VAL A 99 12.95 -4.22 11.19
N ALA A 100 11.79 -3.56 11.08
CA ALA A 100 11.63 -2.37 10.24
C ALA A 100 12.55 -1.22 10.68
N ALA A 101 12.69 -0.99 12.00
CA ALA A 101 13.57 0.03 12.55
C ALA A 101 15.05 -0.23 12.19
N CYS A 102 15.49 -1.48 12.31
CA CYS A 102 16.83 -1.91 11.93
C CYS A 102 17.07 -1.67 10.43
N TYR A 103 16.17 -2.13 9.55
CA TYR A 103 16.30 -1.92 8.10
C TYR A 103 16.35 -0.44 7.72
N ILE A 104 15.55 0.42 8.36
CA ILE A 104 15.59 1.85 8.06
C ILE A 104 16.90 2.48 8.57
N ARG A 105 17.45 2.02 9.70
CA ARG A 105 18.75 2.50 10.21
C ARG A 105 19.91 2.09 9.28
N GLU A 106 19.90 0.87 8.76
CA GLU A 106 20.95 0.36 7.86
C GLU A 106 20.83 0.91 6.43
N GLN A 107 19.62 0.85 5.85
CA GLN A 107 19.38 1.15 4.44
C GLN A 107 18.87 2.59 4.20
N GLY A 108 18.46 3.29 5.25
CA GLY A 108 18.00 4.67 5.17
C GLY A 108 16.87 4.87 4.17
N ALA A 109 17.08 5.80 3.23
CA ALA A 109 16.09 6.14 2.18
C ALA A 109 15.69 4.95 1.30
N MET A 110 16.60 4.01 1.07
CA MET A 110 16.34 2.84 0.22
C MET A 110 15.32 1.91 0.85
N ALA A 111 15.35 1.71 2.19
CA ALA A 111 14.34 0.92 2.88
C ALA A 111 12.94 1.50 2.70
N VAL A 112 12.80 2.82 2.87
CA VAL A 112 11.52 3.53 2.68
C VAL A 112 11.05 3.46 1.22
N PHE A 113 11.98 3.65 0.26
CA PHE A 113 11.67 3.59 -1.17
C PHE A 113 11.15 2.21 -1.59
N PHE A 114 11.85 1.14 -1.21
CA PHE A 114 11.43 -0.22 -1.54
C PHE A 114 10.13 -0.60 -0.82
N ALA A 115 9.99 -0.26 0.47
CA ALA A 115 8.74 -0.51 1.19
C ALA A 115 7.55 0.24 0.60
N ALA A 116 7.75 1.48 0.13
CA ALA A 116 6.72 2.24 -0.57
C ALA A 116 6.29 1.59 -1.89
N GLY A 117 7.18 0.80 -2.50
CA GLY A 117 7.01 0.12 -3.78
C GLY A 117 6.63 -1.36 -3.68
N THR A 118 6.57 -1.95 -2.49
CA THR A 118 6.29 -3.37 -2.28
C THR A 118 5.01 -3.58 -1.46
N PRO A 119 4.49 -4.82 -1.35
CA PRO A 119 3.33 -5.12 -0.52
C PRO A 119 3.61 -5.05 1.00
N VAL A 120 4.80 -4.61 1.42
CA VAL A 120 5.09 -4.33 2.83
C VAL A 120 4.14 -3.24 3.34
N PRO A 121 3.57 -3.38 4.55
CA PRO A 121 2.67 -2.37 5.09
C PRO A 121 3.37 -1.01 5.25
N PHE A 122 3.12 -0.08 4.31
CA PHE A 122 3.82 1.20 4.26
C PHE A 122 3.67 2.02 5.56
N LYS A 123 2.51 1.92 6.21
CA LYS A 123 2.26 2.53 7.53
C LYS A 123 3.23 2.07 8.63
N LEU A 124 3.71 0.81 8.58
CA LEU A 124 4.76 0.36 9.49
C LEU A 124 6.02 1.19 9.29
N MET A 125 6.45 1.36 8.03
CA MET A 125 7.64 2.14 7.70
C MET A 125 7.49 3.62 8.03
N THR A 126 6.28 4.21 7.85
CA THR A 126 6.07 5.63 8.17
C THR A 126 6.17 5.91 9.66
N ILE A 127 5.52 5.09 10.50
CA ILE A 127 5.57 5.23 11.96
C ILE A 127 6.98 4.92 12.48
N THR A 128 7.62 3.86 11.97
CA THR A 128 8.98 3.48 12.37
C THR A 128 10.01 4.56 12.00
N ALA A 129 9.91 5.13 10.77
CA ALA A 129 10.80 6.21 10.36
C ALA A 129 10.69 7.45 11.25
N GLY A 130 9.47 7.77 11.71
CA GLY A 130 9.24 8.83 12.69
C GLY A 130 9.84 8.49 14.06
N PHE A 131 9.64 7.28 14.55
CA PHE A 131 10.15 6.81 15.84
C PHE A 131 11.68 6.85 15.94
N ILE A 132 12.39 6.46 14.87
CA ILE A 132 13.86 6.51 14.83
C ILE A 132 14.41 7.88 14.41
N GLU A 133 13.53 8.89 14.31
CA GLU A 133 13.89 10.28 13.97
C GLU A 133 14.63 10.40 12.62
N MET A 134 14.25 9.56 11.63
CA MET A 134 14.82 9.66 10.28
C MET A 134 14.63 11.07 9.72
N ASN A 135 15.62 11.60 8.98
CA ASN A 135 15.49 12.92 8.36
C ASN A 135 14.22 13.02 7.52
N LEU A 136 13.35 13.99 7.85
CA LEU A 136 12.02 14.16 7.24
C LEU A 136 12.07 14.37 5.73
N ALA A 137 13.05 15.14 5.22
CA ALA A 137 13.19 15.39 3.80
C ALA A 137 13.60 14.12 3.05
N THR A 138 14.51 13.33 3.61
CA THR A 138 14.94 12.04 3.08
C THR A 138 13.76 11.06 3.04
N PHE A 139 12.99 10.97 4.13
CA PHE A 139 11.76 10.17 4.19
C PHE A 139 10.75 10.60 3.12
N ALA A 140 10.44 11.90 3.04
CA ALA A 140 9.44 12.43 2.11
C ALA A 140 9.82 12.17 0.65
N LEU A 141 11.10 12.36 0.29
CA LEU A 141 11.59 12.11 -1.09
C LEU A 141 11.58 10.63 -1.44
N ALA A 142 12.01 9.76 -0.52
CA ALA A 142 11.97 8.31 -0.73
C ALA A 142 10.54 7.78 -0.87
N ALA A 143 9.63 8.24 0.00
CA ALA A 143 8.21 7.92 -0.05
C ALA A 143 7.55 8.43 -1.34
N LEU A 144 7.86 9.66 -1.76
CA LEU A 144 7.35 10.24 -3.00
C LEU A 144 7.83 9.44 -4.21
N ALA A 145 9.12 9.10 -4.28
CA ALA A 145 9.68 8.32 -5.37
C ALA A 145 9.04 6.92 -5.46
N GLY A 146 8.98 6.19 -4.35
CA GLY A 146 8.42 4.83 -4.31
C GLY A 146 6.93 4.81 -4.63
N ARG A 147 6.14 5.71 -4.03
CA ARG A 147 4.69 5.81 -4.30
C ARG A 147 4.40 6.30 -5.70
N SER A 148 5.18 7.26 -6.22
CA SER A 148 5.06 7.71 -7.61
C SER A 148 5.28 6.56 -8.58
N LEU A 149 6.32 5.77 -8.36
CA LEU A 149 6.65 4.66 -9.25
C LEU A 149 5.46 3.70 -9.39
N ILE A 150 4.84 3.28 -8.29
CA ILE A 150 3.71 2.33 -8.32
C ILE A 150 2.44 2.95 -8.89
N PHE A 151 2.02 4.10 -8.35
CA PHE A 151 0.75 4.69 -8.79
C PHE A 151 0.83 5.21 -10.22
N MET A 152 1.98 5.80 -10.64
CA MET A 152 2.16 6.22 -12.02
C MET A 152 2.27 5.06 -12.98
N LEU A 153 2.91 3.94 -12.59
CA LEU A 153 2.91 2.72 -13.39
C LEU A 153 1.47 2.26 -13.67
N VAL A 154 0.62 2.20 -12.63
CA VAL A 154 -0.80 1.86 -12.78
C VAL A 154 -1.51 2.89 -13.67
N GLY A 155 -1.31 4.19 -13.43
CA GLY A 155 -1.92 5.25 -14.22
C GLY A 155 -1.55 5.19 -15.69
N ILE A 156 -0.26 5.01 -16.02
CA ILE A 156 0.25 4.88 -17.39
C ILE A 156 -0.32 3.61 -18.05
N LEU A 157 -0.30 2.49 -17.34
CA LEU A 157 -0.83 1.22 -17.86
C LEU A 157 -2.31 1.36 -18.25
N PHE A 158 -3.13 1.94 -17.39
CA PHE A 158 -4.55 2.16 -17.69
C PHE A 158 -4.78 3.25 -18.72
N GLN A 159 -3.90 4.25 -18.83
CA GLN A 159 -4.02 5.27 -19.88
C GLN A 159 -3.76 4.69 -21.27
N ILE A 160 -2.77 3.80 -21.40
CA ILE A 160 -2.41 3.19 -22.67
C ILE A 160 -3.36 2.03 -23.01
N PHE A 161 -3.63 1.16 -22.06
CA PHE A 161 -4.37 -0.09 -22.25
C PHE A 161 -5.78 -0.10 -21.66
N GLY A 162 -6.26 1.02 -21.11
CA GLY A 162 -7.56 1.07 -20.43
C GLY A 162 -8.74 0.64 -21.29
N ALA A 163 -8.79 1.05 -22.56
CA ALA A 163 -9.85 0.64 -23.49
C ALA A 163 -9.81 -0.87 -23.79
N PRO A 164 -8.68 -1.48 -24.19
CA PRO A 164 -8.60 -2.94 -24.36
C PRO A 164 -8.80 -3.71 -23.05
N ILE A 165 -8.29 -3.22 -21.92
CA ILE A 165 -8.50 -3.85 -20.61
C ILE A 165 -10.01 -3.85 -20.27
N LYS A 166 -10.71 -2.73 -20.47
CA LYS A 166 -12.14 -2.65 -20.26
C LYS A 166 -12.90 -3.66 -21.13
N ALA A 167 -12.57 -3.75 -22.43
CA ALA A 167 -13.20 -4.71 -23.33
C ALA A 167 -12.97 -6.17 -22.89
N ILE A 168 -11.77 -6.51 -22.39
CA ILE A 168 -11.46 -7.85 -21.86
C ILE A 168 -12.26 -8.12 -20.58
N ILE A 169 -12.33 -7.15 -19.65
CA ILE A 169 -13.10 -7.29 -18.43
C ILE A 169 -14.58 -7.46 -18.76
N ASP A 170 -15.16 -6.62 -19.63
CA ASP A 170 -16.58 -6.68 -20.01
C ASP A 170 -16.92 -8.05 -20.64
N LYS A 171 -15.99 -8.63 -21.42
CA LYS A 171 -16.16 -9.92 -22.07
C LYS A 171 -15.99 -11.12 -21.13
N TYR A 172 -14.99 -11.05 -20.24
CA TYR A 172 -14.58 -12.18 -19.39
C TYR A 172 -14.78 -11.94 -17.90
N LEU A 173 -15.68 -11.00 -17.51
CA LEU A 173 -15.89 -10.60 -16.11
C LEU A 173 -16.03 -11.79 -15.15
N GLY A 174 -16.86 -12.78 -15.51
CA GLY A 174 -17.07 -13.95 -14.68
C GLY A 174 -15.81 -14.82 -14.52
N LEU A 175 -15.07 -15.05 -15.62
CA LEU A 175 -13.83 -15.83 -15.60
C LEU A 175 -12.74 -15.12 -14.78
N LEU A 176 -12.57 -13.81 -14.99
CA LEU A 176 -11.59 -13.01 -14.27
C LEU A 176 -11.88 -12.97 -12.78
N THR A 177 -13.16 -12.80 -12.39
CA THR A 177 -13.56 -12.82 -10.98
C THR A 177 -13.28 -14.18 -10.35
N THR A 178 -13.62 -15.28 -11.03
CA THR A 178 -13.33 -16.63 -10.52
C THR A 178 -11.83 -16.87 -10.40
N LEU A 179 -11.05 -16.49 -11.41
CA LEU A 179 -9.58 -16.60 -11.38
C LEU A 179 -8.99 -15.78 -10.22
N PHE A 180 -9.45 -14.56 -10.04
CA PHE A 180 -9.00 -13.70 -8.93
C PHE A 180 -9.29 -14.35 -7.57
N VAL A 181 -10.51 -14.86 -7.34
CA VAL A 181 -10.87 -15.54 -6.09
C VAL A 181 -9.99 -16.77 -5.87
N VAL A 182 -9.77 -17.58 -6.90
CA VAL A 182 -8.90 -18.78 -6.82
C VAL A 182 -7.46 -18.39 -6.50
N LEU A 183 -6.92 -17.34 -7.12
CA LEU A 183 -5.56 -16.86 -6.85
C LEU A 183 -5.41 -16.30 -5.43
N VAL A 184 -6.41 -15.55 -4.92
CA VAL A 184 -6.38 -14.99 -3.57
C VAL A 184 -6.47 -16.11 -2.53
N VAL A 185 -7.44 -17.02 -2.68
CA VAL A 185 -7.63 -18.14 -1.75
C VAL A 185 -6.45 -19.11 -1.84
N GLY A 186 -6.02 -19.47 -3.04
CA GLY A 186 -4.88 -20.36 -3.26
C GLY A 186 -3.58 -19.75 -2.77
N GLY A 187 -3.34 -18.46 -3.02
CA GLY A 187 -2.18 -17.72 -2.52
C GLY A 187 -2.17 -17.63 -0.99
N PHE A 188 -3.33 -17.39 -0.38
CA PHE A 188 -3.46 -17.38 1.09
C PHE A 188 -3.17 -18.75 1.69
N VAL A 189 -3.74 -19.83 1.14
CA VAL A 189 -3.48 -21.21 1.59
C VAL A 189 -2.01 -21.59 1.39
N LEU A 190 -1.42 -21.25 0.24
CA LEU A 190 -0.01 -21.51 -0.03
C LEU A 190 0.89 -20.74 0.93
N PHE A 191 0.58 -19.46 1.19
CA PHE A 191 1.33 -18.63 2.13
C PHE A 191 1.26 -19.21 3.56
N THR A 192 0.09 -19.63 4.04
CA THR A 192 -0.05 -20.23 5.37
C THR A 192 0.69 -21.57 5.49
N GLN A 193 0.75 -22.36 4.41
CA GLN A 193 1.49 -23.61 4.40
C GLN A 193 3.01 -23.40 4.33
N LEU A 194 3.49 -22.43 3.54
CA LEU A 194 4.91 -22.11 3.46
C LEU A 194 5.42 -21.39 4.71
N ALA A 195 4.61 -20.49 5.29
CA ALA A 195 4.95 -19.81 6.54
C ALA A 195 4.96 -20.76 7.76
N GLY A 196 4.10 -21.79 7.74
CA GLY A 196 4.09 -22.82 8.79
C GLY A 196 5.19 -23.90 8.65
N GLY A 197 5.94 -23.91 7.56
CA GLY A 197 6.95 -24.92 7.25
C GLY A 197 8.41 -24.50 7.34
N ASN A 198 8.73 -23.24 7.57
CA ASN A 198 10.11 -22.72 7.53
C ASN A 198 10.54 -22.07 8.87
N GLU A 199 10.69 -22.89 9.91
CA GLU A 199 11.50 -22.50 11.08
C GLU A 199 13.02 -22.76 10.90
N ASN A 200 13.51 -23.23 9.76
CA ASN A 200 14.93 -23.50 9.57
C ASN A 200 15.33 -23.32 8.11
N SER A 201 15.80 -22.16 7.76
CA SER A 201 16.98 -21.91 6.89
C SER A 201 16.91 -20.52 6.23
N GLY A 202 17.81 -19.67 6.59
CA GLY A 202 18.10 -18.41 5.90
C GLY A 202 19.07 -17.64 6.75
N GLU A 203 20.11 -17.15 6.17
CA GLU A 203 21.05 -16.24 6.78
C GLU A 203 20.31 -15.24 7.66
N ALA A 204 20.51 -15.33 8.98
CA ALA A 204 19.95 -14.39 9.93
C ALA A 204 20.53 -13.01 9.57
N HIS A 205 19.77 -12.19 8.86
CA HIS A 205 20.10 -10.79 8.71
C HIS A 205 20.25 -10.19 10.11
N VAL A 206 21.24 -9.32 10.30
CA VAL A 206 21.52 -8.64 11.57
C VAL A 206 20.24 -8.06 12.19
N CYS A 207 19.24 -7.78 11.36
CA CYS A 207 17.95 -7.24 11.76
C CYS A 207 16.94 -8.27 12.28
N ASP A 208 17.11 -9.58 12.05
CA ASP A 208 16.18 -10.61 12.53
C ASP A 208 16.33 -10.86 14.04
N SER A 209 17.45 -10.44 14.65
CA SER A 209 17.74 -10.56 16.08
C SER A 209 17.59 -9.25 16.86
N ALA A 210 17.14 -8.17 16.23
CA ALA A 210 17.04 -6.85 16.87
C ALA A 210 15.85 -6.79 17.85
N THR A 211 16.06 -7.30 19.06
CA THR A 211 15.06 -7.26 20.16
C THR A 211 15.11 -5.98 20.99
N ASP A 212 16.14 -5.12 20.83
CA ASP A 212 16.30 -3.91 21.64
C ASP A 212 16.59 -2.66 20.78
N VAL A 213 15.53 -1.93 20.48
CA VAL A 213 15.56 -0.72 19.61
C VAL A 213 15.90 0.55 20.42
N ARG A 214 15.88 0.47 21.76
CA ARG A 214 16.01 1.65 22.65
C ARG A 214 17.43 1.89 23.22
N SER A 215 18.39 0.98 23.01
CA SER A 215 19.69 1.02 23.71
C SER A 215 20.89 1.34 22.82
N SER A 216 20.68 1.84 21.60
CA SER A 216 21.82 2.20 20.73
C SER A 216 21.67 3.58 20.12
#